data_edd20603360a8981d0c72f4aa576e102
#
_entry.id   edd20603360a8981d0c72f4aa576e102
#
_cell.length_a   1.000
_cell.length_b   1.000
_cell.length_c   1.000
_cell.angle_alpha   90.00
_cell.angle_beta   90.00
_cell.angle_gamma   90.00
#
_symmetry.space_group_name_H-M   'P 1'
#
loop_
_entity.id
_entity.type
_entity.pdbx_description
1 polymer ?
#
loop_
_entity_poly.entity_id
_entity_poly.type
_entity_poly.pdbx_seq_one_letter_code
_entity_poly.pdbx_strand_id
1 'polypeptide(L)'
;MKIFKATLKYEAWLRKALDVFEDDLALKAQLLAQDPFTFLRGSFYRWMQLFPDICKKAAAAPVVLSVGDLHAANFGTWRDARDELIWGIYDFDEAAHLPYTQDLIRLATSVELASETQRLSISLEEACDAILDGLDKGGKPFVIDEDRDWLRKAYVKSEHQAEKYWEGLNQSPASEREAPSEVRSMLEASLPSQGLEYRLVHRQAGIGSLRRPRFTALAEWQGGFVALEAKALIPSTALWAEKKQKGAEIQYEEVLARAVRKPDPLMKVYEGWVVRGLAPDRCRIELSELGPERDETRMMRAMGWETANIHLGTRPTVKAVLNDLKGRKPNWLRKYAEKMVAATLKDWEMWKIGAVS
;
A
#
# COMPACT_ATOMS: atom_id res chain seq x y z
N MET A 1 21.97 11.89 7.10
CA MET A 1 21.32 13.11 6.53
C MET A 1 20.08 13.37 7.36
N LYS A 2 19.72 14.62 7.70
CA LYS A 2 18.47 14.95 8.43
C LYS A 2 17.26 14.79 7.51
N ILE A 3 16.09 14.53 8.09
CA ILE A 3 14.84 14.26 7.35
C ILE A 3 14.50 15.36 6.35
N PHE A 4 14.51 16.63 6.71
CA PHE A 4 14.18 17.74 5.79
C PHE A 4 15.06 17.78 4.54
N LYS A 5 16.39 17.59 4.70
CA LYS A 5 17.28 17.52 3.55
C LYS A 5 17.02 16.30 2.66
N ALA A 6 16.57 15.19 3.26
CA ALA A 6 16.18 14.01 2.51
C ALA A 6 14.91 14.26 1.71
N THR A 7 13.90 14.89 2.34
CA THR A 7 12.62 15.26 1.72
C THR A 7 12.83 16.20 0.53
N LEU A 8 13.56 17.30 0.71
CA LEU A 8 13.85 18.25 -0.36
C LEU A 8 14.52 17.61 -1.58
N LYS A 9 15.47 16.69 -1.35
CA LYS A 9 16.12 15.97 -2.45
C LYS A 9 15.17 15.01 -3.17
N TYR A 10 14.31 14.34 -2.41
CA TYR A 10 13.32 13.46 -2.96
C TYR A 10 12.27 14.22 -3.77
N GLU A 11 11.75 15.32 -3.24
CA GLU A 11 10.78 16.17 -3.94
C GLU A 11 11.35 16.81 -5.20
N ALA A 12 12.62 17.23 -5.18
CA ALA A 12 13.30 17.70 -6.37
C ALA A 12 13.43 16.63 -7.47
N TRP A 13 13.58 15.37 -7.08
CA TRP A 13 13.54 14.25 -8.02
C TRP A 13 12.12 13.99 -8.52
N LEU A 14 11.13 14.02 -7.64
CA LEU A 14 9.74 13.75 -7.97
C LEU A 14 9.20 14.77 -8.99
N ARG A 15 9.53 16.08 -8.83
CA ARG A 15 9.16 17.15 -9.76
C ARG A 15 9.76 16.99 -11.17
N LYS A 16 10.81 16.16 -11.31
CA LYS A 16 11.35 15.80 -12.63
C LYS A 16 10.64 14.60 -13.27
N ALA A 17 10.02 13.78 -12.45
CA ALA A 17 9.36 12.54 -12.88
C ALA A 17 7.86 12.73 -13.13
N LEU A 18 7.23 13.67 -12.44
CA LEU A 18 5.79 13.90 -12.47
C LEU A 18 5.47 15.40 -12.41
N ASP A 19 4.33 15.77 -12.97
CA ASP A 19 3.68 17.05 -12.70
C ASP A 19 3.06 17.02 -11.30
N VAL A 20 3.80 17.55 -10.33
CA VAL A 20 3.46 17.48 -8.90
C VAL A 20 2.54 18.63 -8.53
N PHE A 21 1.58 18.37 -7.67
CA PHE A 21 0.65 19.36 -7.13
C PHE A 21 1.20 19.94 -5.83
N GLU A 22 1.55 21.23 -5.83
CA GLU A 22 2.17 21.88 -4.67
C GLU A 22 1.24 21.91 -3.44
N ASP A 23 -0.07 22.10 -3.63
CA ASP A 23 -1.06 22.04 -2.55
C ASP A 23 -1.12 20.66 -1.90
N ASP A 24 -1.00 19.58 -2.70
CA ASP A 24 -0.92 18.21 -2.19
C ASP A 24 0.38 17.97 -1.41
N LEU A 25 1.47 18.64 -1.78
CA LEU A 25 2.72 18.59 -1.01
C LEU A 25 2.57 19.27 0.36
N ALA A 26 1.95 20.44 0.39
CA ALA A 26 1.70 21.18 1.62
C ALA A 26 0.77 20.39 2.54
N LEU A 27 -0.34 19.85 2.02
CA LEU A 27 -1.26 18.99 2.76
C LEU A 27 -0.53 17.75 3.28
N LYS A 28 0.27 17.09 2.44
CA LYS A 28 1.05 15.93 2.86
C LYS A 28 1.98 16.26 4.02
N ALA A 29 2.66 17.40 3.97
CA ALA A 29 3.56 17.82 5.05
C ALA A 29 2.85 17.96 6.39
N GLN A 30 1.62 18.51 6.39
CA GLN A 30 0.76 18.62 7.57
C GLN A 30 0.30 17.24 8.08
N LEU A 31 -0.17 16.36 7.18
CA LEU A 31 -0.62 15.03 7.55
C LEU A 31 0.51 14.18 8.15
N LEU A 32 1.73 14.29 7.63
CA LEU A 32 2.90 13.58 8.16
C LEU A 32 3.25 13.97 9.60
N ALA A 33 2.82 15.14 10.07
CA ALA A 33 3.06 15.59 11.44
C ALA A 33 2.06 14.99 12.45
N GLN A 34 0.93 14.43 12.00
CA GLN A 34 -0.17 13.99 12.86
C GLN A 34 0.22 12.80 13.76
N ASP A 35 0.78 11.75 13.18
CA ASP A 35 1.16 10.55 13.89
C ASP A 35 2.30 9.79 13.18
N PRO A 36 3.05 8.94 13.92
CA PRO A 36 4.20 8.24 13.36
C PRO A 36 3.84 7.17 12.34
N PHE A 37 2.64 6.58 12.39
CA PHE A 37 2.19 5.61 11.39
C PHE A 37 1.91 6.30 10.05
N THR A 38 1.25 7.44 10.07
CA THR A 38 1.04 8.29 8.89
C THR A 38 2.38 8.78 8.31
N PHE A 39 3.33 9.15 9.19
CA PHE A 39 4.68 9.51 8.77
C PHE A 39 5.41 8.37 8.06
N LEU A 40 5.37 7.16 8.61
CA LEU A 40 5.94 5.97 7.97
C LEU A 40 5.38 5.78 6.55
N ARG A 41 4.05 5.77 6.40
CA ARG A 41 3.34 5.58 5.13
C ARG A 41 3.66 6.63 4.07
N GLY A 42 3.97 7.85 4.48
CA GLY A 42 4.27 8.94 3.55
C GLY A 42 5.74 9.18 3.28
N SER A 43 6.64 8.43 3.92
CA SER A 43 8.10 8.66 3.88
C SER A 43 8.93 7.42 3.47
N PHE A 44 8.41 6.59 2.55
CA PHE A 44 9.12 5.38 2.08
C PHE A 44 10.52 5.71 1.51
N TYR A 45 10.70 6.82 0.84
CA TYR A 45 12.02 7.31 0.38
C TYR A 45 13.04 7.40 1.53
N ARG A 46 12.57 7.80 2.72
CA ARG A 46 13.41 7.91 3.91
C ARG A 46 13.72 6.55 4.51
N TRP A 47 12.73 5.67 4.54
CA TRP A 47 12.91 4.27 4.94
C TRP A 47 14.03 3.61 4.13
N MET A 48 14.02 3.73 2.81
CA MET A 48 15.01 3.12 1.93
C MET A 48 16.43 3.71 2.11
N GLN A 49 16.55 4.93 2.63
CA GLN A 49 17.86 5.48 3.00
C GLN A 49 18.39 4.93 4.34
N LEU A 50 17.49 4.56 5.26
CA LEU A 50 17.85 4.12 6.60
C LEU A 50 18.03 2.61 6.70
N PHE A 51 17.17 1.86 6.03
CA PHE A 51 17.11 0.41 6.12
C PHE A 51 18.43 -0.30 5.86
N PRO A 52 19.19 -0.01 4.79
CA PRO A 52 20.46 -0.68 4.53
C PRO A 52 21.51 -0.46 5.62
N ASP A 53 21.51 0.71 6.23
CA ASP A 53 22.48 1.07 7.28
C ASP A 53 22.13 0.50 8.63
N ILE A 54 20.83 0.55 9.02
CA ILE A 54 20.34 0.10 10.31
C ILE A 54 20.20 -1.43 10.34
N CYS A 55 19.73 -2.02 9.25
CA CYS A 55 19.40 -3.43 9.12
C CYS A 55 20.39 -4.21 8.24
N LYS A 56 21.69 -3.91 8.29
CA LYS A 56 22.74 -4.41 7.37
C LYS A 56 22.63 -5.89 7.01
N LYS A 57 22.46 -6.79 8.03
CA LYS A 57 22.34 -8.23 7.78
C LYS A 57 21.00 -8.61 7.15
N ALA A 58 19.93 -7.87 7.43
CA ALA A 58 18.65 -8.08 6.78
C ALA A 58 18.68 -7.55 5.34
N ALA A 59 19.32 -6.42 5.10
CA ALA A 59 19.49 -5.84 3.76
C ALA A 59 20.36 -6.72 2.82
N ALA A 60 21.11 -7.68 3.36
CA ALA A 60 21.87 -8.66 2.58
C ALA A 60 21.08 -9.96 2.29
N ALA A 61 19.80 -10.04 2.63
CA ALA A 61 18.95 -11.19 2.38
C ALA A 61 18.67 -11.41 0.88
N PRO A 62 18.23 -12.61 0.48
CA PRO A 62 17.80 -12.87 -0.90
C PRO A 62 16.79 -11.84 -1.40
N VAL A 63 16.99 -11.40 -2.64
CA VAL A 63 16.17 -10.40 -3.32
C VAL A 63 14.98 -11.09 -3.97
N VAL A 64 13.80 -10.48 -3.78
CA VAL A 64 12.54 -10.90 -4.40
C VAL A 64 11.84 -9.70 -5.01
N LEU A 65 10.85 -9.93 -5.84
CA LEU A 65 9.90 -8.89 -6.23
C LEU A 65 9.05 -8.57 -5.01
N SER A 66 9.31 -7.43 -4.41
CA SER A 66 8.75 -6.95 -3.14
C SER A 66 7.67 -5.91 -3.38
N VAL A 67 6.79 -5.74 -2.40
CA VAL A 67 5.78 -4.66 -2.37
C VAL A 67 6.45 -3.29 -2.22
N GLY A 68 7.54 -3.24 -1.47
CA GLY A 68 8.30 -2.03 -1.16
C GLY A 68 7.68 -1.26 0.00
N ASP A 69 6.67 -0.43 -0.23
CA ASP A 69 5.97 0.33 0.82
C ASP A 69 4.91 -0.52 1.55
N LEU A 70 5.30 -1.71 2.02
CA LEU A 70 4.38 -2.59 2.72
C LEU A 70 4.12 -2.10 4.16
N HIS A 71 2.86 -1.94 4.52
CA HIS A 71 2.42 -1.53 5.86
C HIS A 71 1.01 -2.06 6.16
N ALA A 72 0.58 -2.03 7.42
CA ALA A 72 -0.68 -2.61 7.87
C ALA A 72 -1.93 -2.07 7.16
N ALA A 73 -1.91 -0.84 6.64
CA ALA A 73 -3.00 -0.26 5.86
C ALA A 73 -2.87 -0.46 4.34
N ASN A 74 -1.99 -1.37 3.87
CA ASN A 74 -1.83 -1.66 2.45
C ASN A 74 -2.63 -2.89 1.98
N PHE A 75 -3.50 -3.38 2.84
CA PHE A 75 -4.37 -4.51 2.56
C PHE A 75 -5.80 -4.05 2.32
N GLY A 76 -6.46 -4.70 1.38
CA GLY A 76 -7.83 -4.37 1.01
C GLY A 76 -8.54 -5.53 0.36
N THR A 77 -9.78 -5.30 -0.03
CA THR A 77 -10.63 -6.28 -0.69
C THR A 77 -10.89 -5.92 -2.14
N TRP A 78 -11.22 -6.92 -2.92
CA TRP A 78 -11.78 -6.81 -4.27
C TRP A 78 -12.60 -8.05 -4.58
N ARG A 79 -13.41 -7.99 -5.64
CA ARG A 79 -14.07 -9.17 -6.18
C ARG A 79 -13.33 -9.65 -7.42
N ASP A 80 -13.14 -10.96 -7.50
CA ASP A 80 -12.57 -11.57 -8.70
C ASP A 80 -13.63 -11.71 -9.82
N ALA A 81 -13.27 -12.31 -10.96
CA ALA A 81 -14.17 -12.51 -12.10
C ALA A 81 -15.35 -13.47 -11.81
N ARG A 82 -15.33 -14.18 -10.69
CA ARG A 82 -16.39 -15.07 -10.21
C ARG A 82 -17.22 -14.46 -9.09
N ASP A 83 -17.02 -13.17 -8.81
CA ASP A 83 -17.64 -12.45 -7.69
C ASP A 83 -17.20 -12.95 -6.29
N GLU A 84 -16.13 -13.76 -6.22
CA GLU A 84 -15.56 -14.18 -4.94
C GLU A 84 -14.85 -13.00 -4.27
N LEU A 85 -15.10 -12.81 -2.99
CA LEU A 85 -14.45 -11.74 -2.21
C LEU A 85 -13.03 -12.15 -1.86
N ILE A 86 -12.08 -11.39 -2.38
CA ILE A 86 -10.64 -11.60 -2.18
C ILE A 86 -10.11 -10.54 -1.23
N TRP A 87 -9.14 -10.92 -0.42
CA TRP A 87 -8.39 -9.98 0.42
C TRP A 87 -6.90 -10.13 0.14
N GLY A 88 -6.18 -9.03 0.23
CA GLY A 88 -4.75 -9.05 0.06
C GLY A 88 -4.14 -7.67 -0.11
N ILE A 89 -2.87 -7.66 -0.51
CA ILE A 89 -2.15 -6.42 -0.78
C ILE A 89 -2.71 -5.76 -2.04
N TYR A 90 -3.01 -4.46 -1.93
CA TYR A 90 -3.80 -3.73 -2.92
C TYR A 90 -3.04 -2.57 -3.60
N ASP A 91 -1.89 -2.16 -3.10
CA ASP A 91 -1.09 -1.05 -3.64
C ASP A 91 0.37 -1.49 -3.85
N PHE A 92 0.85 -1.38 -5.08
CA PHE A 92 2.18 -1.78 -5.51
C PHE A 92 2.98 -0.61 -6.11
N ASP A 93 2.65 0.62 -5.75
CA ASP A 93 3.30 1.84 -6.26
C ASP A 93 4.81 1.86 -6.08
N GLU A 94 5.30 1.20 -5.05
CA GLU A 94 6.71 1.14 -4.67
C GLU A 94 7.31 -0.25 -4.88
N ALA A 95 6.65 -1.09 -5.69
CA ALA A 95 7.16 -2.42 -6.00
C ALA A 95 8.54 -2.35 -6.66
N ALA A 96 9.45 -3.18 -6.19
CA ALA A 96 10.82 -3.27 -6.69
C ALA A 96 11.47 -4.59 -6.27
N HIS A 97 12.59 -4.93 -6.91
CA HIS A 97 13.42 -6.05 -6.49
C HIS A 97 14.23 -5.67 -5.24
N LEU A 98 13.78 -6.11 -4.06
CA LEU A 98 14.35 -5.80 -2.75
C LEU A 98 14.58 -7.06 -1.91
N PRO A 99 15.44 -7.01 -0.87
CA PRO A 99 15.53 -8.10 0.09
C PRO A 99 14.15 -8.43 0.69
N TYR A 100 13.76 -9.70 0.71
CA TYR A 100 12.44 -10.12 1.23
C TYR A 100 12.17 -9.63 2.66
N THR A 101 13.22 -9.47 3.44
CA THR A 101 13.17 -8.97 4.82
C THR A 101 12.71 -7.53 4.94
N GLN A 102 12.85 -6.75 3.85
CA GLN A 102 12.45 -5.34 3.83
C GLN A 102 10.94 -5.22 4.05
N ASP A 103 10.12 -5.96 3.31
CA ASP A 103 8.66 -5.96 3.46
C ASP A 103 8.24 -6.41 4.86
N LEU A 104 8.84 -7.50 5.37
CA LEU A 104 8.49 -8.02 6.68
C LEU A 104 8.84 -7.07 7.83
N ILE A 105 10.03 -6.46 7.79
CA ILE A 105 10.46 -5.50 8.81
C ILE A 105 9.60 -4.25 8.74
N ARG A 106 9.26 -3.79 7.53
CA ARG A 106 8.41 -2.62 7.36
C ARG A 106 6.98 -2.88 7.84
N LEU A 107 6.41 -4.04 7.53
CA LEU A 107 5.11 -4.45 8.02
C LEU A 107 5.08 -4.48 9.56
N ALA A 108 6.02 -5.18 10.19
CA ALA A 108 6.11 -5.26 11.65
C ALA A 108 6.31 -3.86 12.30
N THR A 109 7.17 -3.02 11.72
CA THR A 109 7.37 -1.63 12.15
C THR A 109 6.07 -0.84 12.05
N SER A 110 5.30 -1.03 10.98
CA SER A 110 4.04 -0.32 10.76
C SER A 110 2.96 -0.71 11.79
N VAL A 111 2.91 -1.97 12.19
CA VAL A 111 1.99 -2.45 13.24
C VAL A 111 2.29 -1.79 14.57
N GLU A 112 3.55 -1.75 14.98
CA GLU A 112 3.98 -1.07 16.21
C GLU A 112 3.64 0.41 16.21
N LEU A 113 3.95 1.12 15.10
CA LEU A 113 3.64 2.55 14.98
C LEU A 113 2.13 2.84 14.88
N ALA A 114 1.33 1.87 14.47
CA ALA A 114 -0.13 1.97 14.43
C ALA A 114 -0.79 1.66 15.77
N SER A 115 -0.08 1.07 16.74
CA SER A 115 -0.66 0.50 17.96
C SER A 115 -1.55 1.49 18.71
N GLU A 116 -1.11 2.72 18.90
CA GLU A 116 -1.90 3.76 19.58
C GLU A 116 -3.06 4.26 18.72
N THR A 117 -2.79 4.63 17.46
CA THR A 117 -3.79 5.24 16.56
C THR A 117 -4.88 4.25 16.14
N GLN A 118 -4.53 2.97 15.99
CA GLN A 118 -5.45 1.89 15.65
C GLN A 118 -5.95 1.12 16.87
N ARG A 119 -5.53 1.52 18.08
CA ARG A 119 -5.91 0.90 19.36
C ARG A 119 -5.65 -0.61 19.37
N LEU A 120 -4.49 -1.04 18.90
CA LEU A 120 -4.12 -2.45 18.89
C LEU A 120 -3.72 -2.91 20.28
N SER A 121 -4.11 -4.13 20.64
CA SER A 121 -3.74 -4.78 21.89
C SER A 121 -2.61 -5.80 21.74
N ILE A 122 -2.29 -6.18 20.49
CA ILE A 122 -1.22 -7.13 20.20
C ILE A 122 0.15 -6.49 20.43
N SER A 123 1.05 -7.22 21.08
CA SER A 123 2.44 -6.80 21.25
C SER A 123 3.22 -6.95 19.94
N LEU A 124 4.32 -6.19 19.80
CA LEU A 124 5.22 -6.33 18.64
C LEU A 124 5.78 -7.76 18.50
N GLU A 125 6.03 -8.45 19.61
CA GLU A 125 6.50 -9.84 19.62
C GLU A 125 5.46 -10.78 19.01
N GLU A 126 4.24 -10.75 19.52
CA GLU A 126 3.11 -11.56 19.00
C GLU A 126 2.81 -11.22 17.53
N ALA A 127 2.86 -9.95 17.17
CA ALA A 127 2.66 -9.52 15.79
C ALA A 127 3.74 -10.10 14.85
N CYS A 128 5.02 -10.04 15.26
CA CYS A 128 6.12 -10.62 14.48
C CYS A 128 6.00 -12.13 14.31
N ASP A 129 5.64 -12.84 15.39
CA ASP A 129 5.47 -14.30 15.36
C ASP A 129 4.30 -14.68 14.44
N ALA A 130 3.18 -13.96 14.53
CA ALA A 130 2.03 -14.19 13.65
C ALA A 130 2.33 -13.89 12.18
N ILE A 131 3.07 -12.83 11.86
CA ILE A 131 3.51 -12.50 10.50
C ILE A 131 4.39 -13.63 9.95
N LEU A 132 5.34 -14.13 10.74
CA LEU A 132 6.23 -15.22 10.31
C LEU A 132 5.48 -16.56 10.15
N ASP A 133 4.51 -16.87 11.03
CA ASP A 133 3.64 -18.04 10.87
C ASP A 133 2.79 -17.94 9.58
N GLY A 134 2.28 -16.75 9.28
CA GLY A 134 1.57 -16.50 8.03
C GLY A 134 2.46 -16.65 6.79
N LEU A 135 3.69 -16.15 6.87
CA LEU A 135 4.67 -16.26 5.79
C LEU A 135 4.95 -17.73 5.40
N ASP A 136 5.00 -18.62 6.38
CA ASP A 136 5.21 -20.06 6.15
C ASP A 136 4.00 -20.74 5.47
N LYS A 137 2.82 -20.16 5.57
CA LYS A 137 1.54 -20.71 5.06
C LYS A 137 1.11 -20.16 3.69
N GLY A 138 1.85 -19.24 3.11
CA GLY A 138 1.57 -18.67 1.79
C GLY A 138 1.58 -19.71 0.68
N GLY A 139 1.12 -19.33 -0.51
CA GLY A 139 1.13 -20.18 -1.71
C GLY A 139 -0.27 -20.49 -2.26
N LYS A 140 -1.32 -19.90 -1.68
CA LYS A 140 -2.69 -19.90 -2.21
C LYS A 140 -3.30 -18.51 -2.09
N PRO A 141 -4.13 -18.08 -3.05
CA PRO A 141 -4.88 -16.82 -2.94
C PRO A 141 -5.72 -16.80 -1.66
N PHE A 142 -5.81 -15.63 -1.03
CA PHE A 142 -6.59 -15.44 0.17
C PHE A 142 -8.04 -15.08 -0.20
N VAL A 143 -8.91 -16.06 -0.24
CA VAL A 143 -10.36 -15.92 -0.49
C VAL A 143 -11.07 -15.77 0.84
N ILE A 144 -11.96 -14.79 0.97
CA ILE A 144 -12.84 -14.65 2.12
C ILE A 144 -14.07 -15.53 1.90
N ASP A 145 -13.97 -16.76 2.38
CA ASP A 145 -15.03 -17.78 2.39
C ASP A 145 -15.70 -17.89 3.78
N GLU A 146 -16.54 -18.93 3.96
CA GLU A 146 -17.22 -19.17 5.22
C GLU A 146 -16.26 -19.41 6.40
N ASP A 147 -15.10 -20.02 6.15
CA ASP A 147 -14.09 -20.28 7.19
C ASP A 147 -13.41 -18.99 7.68
N ARG A 148 -13.57 -17.88 6.96
CA ARG A 148 -13.00 -16.57 7.27
C ARG A 148 -14.06 -15.51 7.58
N ASP A 149 -15.20 -15.93 8.12
CA ASP A 149 -16.33 -15.07 8.47
C ASP A 149 -15.93 -13.92 9.41
N TRP A 150 -14.93 -14.13 10.29
CA TRP A 150 -14.36 -13.08 11.15
C TRP A 150 -13.82 -11.89 10.34
N LEU A 151 -13.19 -12.14 9.18
CA LEU A 151 -12.68 -11.11 8.29
C LEU A 151 -13.81 -10.53 7.44
N ARG A 152 -14.75 -11.38 6.98
CA ARG A 152 -15.91 -10.94 6.22
C ARG A 152 -16.76 -9.92 6.98
N LYS A 153 -17.01 -10.13 8.26
CA LYS A 153 -17.75 -9.20 9.13
C LYS A 153 -17.07 -7.83 9.24
N ALA A 154 -15.74 -7.79 9.22
CA ALA A 154 -14.99 -6.53 9.23
C ALA A 154 -15.05 -5.78 7.90
N TYR A 155 -15.33 -6.48 6.78
CA TYR A 155 -15.29 -5.90 5.42
C TYR A 155 -16.63 -5.63 4.79
N VAL A 156 -17.64 -6.44 5.09
CA VAL A 156 -18.98 -6.23 4.53
C VAL A 156 -19.58 -5.01 5.20
N LYS A 157 -19.49 -3.87 4.51
CA LYS A 157 -20.16 -2.65 4.94
C LYS A 157 -21.68 -2.84 4.89
N SER A 158 -22.38 -2.32 5.88
CA SER A 158 -23.86 -2.28 5.84
C SER A 158 -24.32 -1.50 4.60
N GLU A 159 -25.55 -1.72 4.14
CA GLU A 159 -26.17 -0.95 3.05
C GLU A 159 -26.04 0.56 3.30
N HIS A 160 -26.30 1.00 4.52
CA HIS A 160 -26.16 2.41 4.91
C HIS A 160 -24.72 2.94 4.75
N GLN A 161 -23.69 2.16 5.04
CA GLN A 161 -22.30 2.56 4.82
C GLN A 161 -21.95 2.61 3.33
N ALA A 162 -22.55 1.71 2.52
CA ALA A 162 -22.39 1.73 1.08
C ALA A 162 -23.07 2.95 0.44
N GLU A 163 -24.30 3.28 0.87
CA GLU A 163 -24.99 4.50 0.45
C GLU A 163 -24.18 5.76 0.80
N LYS A 164 -23.73 5.86 2.05
CA LYS A 164 -22.91 7.00 2.50
C LYS A 164 -21.60 7.14 1.72
N TYR A 165 -21.00 6.02 1.33
CA TYR A 165 -19.79 6.03 0.47
C TYR A 165 -20.09 6.67 -0.90
N TRP A 166 -21.18 6.24 -1.55
CA TRP A 166 -21.56 6.77 -2.86
C TRP A 166 -22.05 8.21 -2.79
N GLU A 167 -22.82 8.57 -1.76
CA GLU A 167 -23.20 9.96 -1.49
C GLU A 167 -22.00 10.86 -1.33
N GLY A 168 -21.01 10.45 -0.52
CA GLY A 168 -19.78 11.20 -0.32
C GLY A 168 -19.00 11.38 -1.61
N LEU A 169 -18.90 10.34 -2.44
CA LEU A 169 -18.23 10.46 -3.72
C LEU A 169 -19.02 11.31 -4.72
N ASN A 170 -20.35 11.22 -4.70
CA ASN A 170 -21.23 12.04 -5.55
C ASN A 170 -21.22 13.52 -5.16
N GLN A 171 -21.05 13.84 -3.88
CA GLN A 171 -20.91 15.21 -3.37
C GLN A 171 -19.50 15.79 -3.56
N SER A 172 -18.53 14.97 -3.98
CA SER A 172 -17.16 15.44 -4.23
C SER A 172 -17.17 16.52 -5.31
N PRO A 173 -16.41 17.62 -5.13
CA PRO A 173 -16.34 18.69 -6.12
C PRO A 173 -15.82 18.16 -7.45
N ALA A 174 -16.18 18.83 -8.52
CA ALA A 174 -15.59 18.56 -9.83
C ALA A 174 -14.07 18.71 -9.76
N SER A 175 -13.36 17.91 -10.52
CA SER A 175 -11.92 18.08 -10.66
C SER A 175 -11.64 19.43 -11.34
N GLU A 176 -10.86 20.28 -10.70
CA GLU A 176 -10.40 21.54 -11.29
C GLU A 176 -9.41 21.31 -12.44
N ARG A 177 -8.94 20.08 -12.61
CA ARG A 177 -7.93 19.69 -13.57
C ARG A 177 -8.51 18.83 -14.66
N GLU A 178 -8.18 19.16 -15.87
CA GLU A 178 -8.47 18.31 -17.01
C GLU A 178 -7.56 17.07 -16.98
N ALA A 179 -8.17 15.90 -17.18
CA ALA A 179 -7.39 14.68 -17.39
C ALA A 179 -6.75 14.72 -18.80
N PRO A 180 -5.49 14.31 -18.94
CA PRO A 180 -4.87 14.08 -20.24
C PRO A 180 -5.76 13.19 -21.12
N SER A 181 -5.70 13.38 -22.45
CA SER A 181 -6.50 12.59 -23.40
C SER A 181 -6.28 11.08 -23.25
N GLU A 182 -5.05 10.67 -23.02
CA GLU A 182 -4.68 9.29 -22.76
C GLU A 182 -5.37 8.72 -21.51
N VAL A 183 -5.44 9.51 -20.43
CA VAL A 183 -6.10 9.10 -19.18
C VAL A 183 -7.61 8.99 -19.38
N ARG A 184 -8.22 9.91 -20.12
CA ARG A 184 -9.65 9.83 -20.49
C ARG A 184 -9.92 8.54 -21.25
N SER A 185 -9.12 8.22 -22.26
CA SER A 185 -9.25 6.98 -23.04
C SER A 185 -9.12 5.72 -22.16
N MET A 186 -8.19 5.70 -21.20
CA MET A 186 -8.02 4.58 -20.26
C MET A 186 -9.25 4.42 -19.36
N LEU A 187 -9.79 5.52 -18.82
CA LEU A 187 -11.00 5.50 -18.01
C LEU A 187 -12.20 5.02 -18.82
N GLU A 188 -12.43 5.57 -20.00
CA GLU A 188 -13.51 5.19 -20.91
C GLU A 188 -13.46 3.73 -21.34
N ALA A 189 -12.27 3.21 -21.66
CA ALA A 189 -12.06 1.79 -21.97
C ALA A 189 -12.26 0.84 -20.78
N SER A 190 -12.37 1.40 -19.57
CA SER A 190 -12.55 0.63 -18.32
C SER A 190 -13.97 0.77 -17.74
N LEU A 191 -14.79 1.69 -18.28
CA LEU A 191 -16.20 1.83 -17.93
C LEU A 191 -17.02 0.63 -18.45
N PRO A 192 -18.17 0.31 -17.79
CA PRO A 192 -18.96 -0.87 -18.12
C PRO A 192 -19.66 -0.79 -19.50
N SER A 193 -19.77 0.40 -20.08
CA SER A 193 -20.34 0.61 -21.41
C SER A 193 -19.60 1.69 -22.16
N GLN A 194 -19.38 1.47 -23.44
CA GLN A 194 -18.80 2.47 -24.33
C GLN A 194 -19.76 3.67 -24.46
N GLY A 195 -19.21 4.89 -24.38
CA GLY A 195 -19.99 6.12 -24.46
C GLY A 195 -20.79 6.47 -23.20
N LEU A 196 -20.57 5.74 -22.09
CA LEU A 196 -21.17 6.09 -20.81
C LEU A 196 -20.67 7.47 -20.36
N GLU A 197 -21.60 8.39 -20.13
CA GLU A 197 -21.27 9.72 -19.60
C GLU A 197 -20.74 9.63 -18.17
N TYR A 198 -19.68 10.37 -17.89
CA TYR A 198 -19.07 10.44 -16.57
C TYR A 198 -18.60 11.86 -16.27
N ARG A 199 -18.46 12.17 -15.01
CA ARG A 199 -17.78 13.39 -14.56
C ARG A 199 -16.50 13.06 -13.81
N LEU A 200 -15.51 13.93 -13.89
CA LEU A 200 -14.30 13.84 -13.09
C LEU A 200 -14.54 14.51 -11.75
N VAL A 201 -14.26 13.82 -10.65
CA VAL A 201 -14.38 14.32 -9.29
C VAL A 201 -13.01 14.44 -8.64
N HIS A 202 -12.85 15.46 -7.81
CA HIS A 202 -11.66 15.62 -7.00
C HIS A 202 -11.71 14.67 -5.80
N ARG A 203 -10.70 13.80 -5.68
CA ARG A 203 -10.58 12.85 -4.59
C ARG A 203 -9.18 12.89 -4.01
N GLN A 204 -9.07 13.26 -2.73
CA GLN A 204 -7.83 13.16 -1.97
C GLN A 204 -7.78 11.80 -1.26
N ALA A 205 -6.82 10.96 -1.58
CA ALA A 205 -6.68 9.64 -0.97
C ALA A 205 -5.24 9.13 -1.02
N GLY A 206 -4.84 8.41 0.03
CA GLY A 206 -3.57 7.70 0.11
C GLY A 206 -2.37 8.61 0.35
N ILE A 207 -1.94 8.75 1.62
CA ILE A 207 -0.82 9.62 2.04
C ILE A 207 0.47 9.34 1.26
N GLY A 208 0.75 8.08 0.91
CA GLY A 208 1.92 7.69 0.13
C GLY A 208 1.95 8.34 -1.25
N SER A 209 0.83 8.31 -1.95
CA SER A 209 0.67 8.77 -3.34
C SER A 209 -0.04 10.11 -3.50
N LEU A 210 -0.24 10.89 -2.42
CA LEU A 210 -0.96 12.17 -2.44
C LEU A 210 -0.38 13.18 -3.44
N ARG A 211 0.89 13.02 -3.81
CA ARG A 211 1.62 13.87 -4.76
C ARG A 211 1.52 13.41 -6.23
N ARG A 212 0.96 12.24 -6.48
CA ARG A 212 0.87 11.68 -7.83
C ARG A 212 -0.43 12.12 -8.49
N PRO A 213 -0.41 12.54 -9.75
CA PRO A 213 -1.63 12.84 -10.49
C PRO A 213 -2.65 11.71 -10.38
N ARG A 214 -3.90 12.11 -10.14
CA ARG A 214 -5.01 11.19 -9.91
C ARG A 214 -6.27 11.78 -10.50
N PHE A 215 -7.02 10.96 -11.23
CA PHE A 215 -8.28 11.34 -11.85
C PHE A 215 -9.34 10.29 -11.52
N THR A 216 -10.46 10.71 -10.96
CA THR A 216 -11.55 9.81 -10.58
C THR A 216 -12.75 10.11 -11.44
N ALA A 217 -13.14 9.13 -12.27
CA ALA A 217 -14.39 9.17 -13.03
C ALA A 217 -15.53 8.60 -12.19
N LEU A 218 -16.65 9.30 -12.15
CA LEU A 218 -17.90 8.86 -11.54
C LEU A 218 -19.01 8.91 -12.58
N ALA A 219 -19.70 7.80 -12.77
CA ALA A 219 -20.82 7.66 -13.69
C ALA A 219 -22.02 7.00 -13.00
N GLU A 220 -23.23 7.31 -13.49
CA GLU A 220 -24.44 6.57 -13.16
C GLU A 220 -24.59 5.38 -14.10
N TRP A 221 -24.87 4.20 -13.55
CA TRP A 221 -25.02 2.98 -14.30
C TRP A 221 -26.07 2.06 -13.69
N GLN A 222 -27.09 1.68 -14.46
CA GLN A 222 -28.14 0.73 -14.05
C GLN A 222 -28.81 1.07 -12.70
N GLY A 223 -29.04 2.35 -12.43
CA GLY A 223 -29.71 2.82 -11.20
C GLY A 223 -28.77 2.91 -9.98
N GLY A 224 -27.45 2.73 -10.16
CA GLY A 224 -26.42 2.91 -9.15
C GLY A 224 -25.26 3.76 -9.67
N PHE A 225 -24.12 3.70 -8.98
CA PHE A 225 -22.91 4.40 -9.37
C PHE A 225 -21.79 3.41 -9.72
N VAL A 226 -20.96 3.80 -10.69
CA VAL A 226 -19.66 3.19 -10.95
C VAL A 226 -18.58 4.28 -10.86
N ALA A 227 -17.47 3.95 -10.22
CA ALA A 227 -16.35 4.86 -10.14
C ALA A 227 -15.03 4.15 -10.47
N LEU A 228 -14.19 4.86 -11.23
CA LEU A 228 -12.85 4.41 -11.62
C LEU A 228 -11.83 5.49 -11.24
N GLU A 229 -10.65 5.06 -10.81
CA GLU A 229 -9.55 5.95 -10.50
C GLU A 229 -8.34 5.61 -11.38
N ALA A 230 -7.85 6.58 -12.15
CA ALA A 230 -6.56 6.53 -12.80
C ALA A 230 -5.52 7.23 -11.92
N LYS A 231 -4.43 6.54 -11.59
CA LYS A 231 -3.34 7.04 -10.73
C LYS A 231 -2.02 6.92 -11.49
N ALA A 232 -1.22 8.00 -11.51
CA ALA A 232 0.09 8.00 -12.15
C ALA A 232 1.09 7.08 -11.41
N LEU A 233 1.87 6.35 -12.17
CA LEU A 233 2.94 5.47 -11.72
C LEU A 233 4.30 6.01 -12.11
N ILE A 234 5.28 5.82 -11.25
CA ILE A 234 6.70 6.05 -11.51
C ILE A 234 7.50 4.88 -10.95
N PRO A 235 8.73 4.68 -11.40
CA PRO A 235 9.62 3.71 -10.78
C PRO A 235 9.74 3.93 -9.27
N SER A 236 9.89 2.82 -8.53
CA SER A 236 9.96 2.87 -7.06
C SER A 236 11.02 3.85 -6.53
N THR A 237 10.68 4.56 -5.47
CA THR A 237 11.59 5.40 -4.70
C THR A 237 12.78 4.64 -4.11
N ALA A 238 12.70 3.32 -3.99
CA ALA A 238 13.82 2.48 -3.60
C ALA A 238 14.99 2.66 -4.58
N LEU A 239 14.71 2.69 -5.88
CA LEU A 239 15.72 2.88 -6.92
C LEU A 239 16.34 4.28 -6.87
N TRP A 240 15.56 5.31 -6.50
CA TRP A 240 16.09 6.64 -6.23
C TRP A 240 17.05 6.66 -5.03
N ALA A 241 16.68 6.01 -3.93
CA ALA A 241 17.51 5.93 -2.73
C ALA A 241 18.84 5.21 -2.99
N GLU A 242 18.82 4.17 -3.83
CA GLU A 242 19.99 3.42 -4.26
C GLU A 242 20.79 4.09 -5.41
N LYS A 243 20.31 5.20 -5.94
CA LYS A 243 20.88 5.89 -7.11
C LYS A 243 20.90 5.04 -8.40
N LYS A 244 19.98 4.11 -8.52
CA LYS A 244 19.81 3.17 -9.65
C LYS A 244 18.63 3.56 -10.54
N GLN A 245 18.53 4.81 -10.93
CA GLN A 245 17.35 5.34 -11.65
C GLN A 245 17.43 5.15 -13.18
N LYS A 246 18.64 4.96 -13.71
CA LYS A 246 18.83 4.81 -15.16
C LYS A 246 18.28 3.44 -15.61
N GLY A 247 17.30 3.44 -16.49
CA GLY A 247 16.62 2.22 -16.97
C GLY A 247 15.71 1.57 -15.90
N ALA A 248 15.28 2.34 -14.90
CA ALA A 248 14.37 1.85 -13.88
C ALA A 248 12.95 1.63 -14.47
N GLU A 249 12.40 0.45 -14.22
CA GLU A 249 11.09 0.05 -14.69
C GLU A 249 10.06 0.10 -13.56
N ILE A 250 8.80 0.32 -13.91
CA ILE A 250 7.64 0.22 -13.01
C ILE A 250 7.29 -1.25 -12.86
N GLN A 251 7.40 -1.78 -11.63
CA GLN A 251 7.19 -3.21 -11.37
C GLN A 251 5.74 -3.58 -11.01
N TYR A 252 4.81 -2.65 -11.12
CA TYR A 252 3.41 -2.85 -10.71
C TYR A 252 2.75 -4.02 -11.45
N GLU A 253 2.85 -4.03 -12.79
CA GLU A 253 2.28 -5.09 -13.63
C GLU A 253 2.96 -6.44 -13.39
N GLU A 254 4.28 -6.44 -13.21
CA GLU A 254 5.03 -7.66 -12.93
C GLU A 254 4.58 -8.33 -11.63
N VAL A 255 4.33 -7.54 -10.57
CA VAL A 255 3.76 -8.07 -9.32
C VAL A 255 2.39 -8.70 -9.55
N LEU A 256 1.49 -7.99 -10.25
CA LEU A 256 0.14 -8.50 -10.51
C LEU A 256 0.15 -9.80 -11.31
N ALA A 257 1.06 -9.93 -12.28
CA ALA A 257 1.17 -11.10 -13.15
C ALA A 257 1.81 -12.32 -12.47
N ARG A 258 2.74 -12.09 -11.52
CA ARG A 258 3.54 -13.18 -10.93
C ARG A 258 3.10 -13.62 -9.55
N ALA A 259 2.46 -12.75 -8.78
CA ALA A 259 2.03 -13.05 -7.42
C ALA A 259 0.99 -14.18 -7.39
N VAL A 260 0.96 -14.93 -6.28
CA VAL A 260 -0.05 -15.95 -6.03
C VAL A 260 -1.33 -15.27 -5.56
N ARG A 261 -2.13 -14.79 -6.50
CA ARG A 261 -3.37 -14.05 -6.19
C ARG A 261 -4.45 -14.27 -7.23
N LYS A 262 -5.71 -14.03 -6.88
CA LYS A 262 -6.79 -13.91 -7.85
C LYS A 262 -6.81 -12.47 -8.39
N PRO A 263 -6.86 -12.27 -9.71
CA PRO A 263 -6.86 -10.93 -10.29
C PRO A 263 -8.09 -10.10 -9.89
N ASP A 264 -7.91 -8.79 -9.76
CA ASP A 264 -8.99 -7.82 -9.76
C ASP A 264 -9.31 -7.43 -11.20
N PRO A 265 -10.50 -7.74 -11.74
CA PRO A 265 -10.86 -7.45 -13.13
C PRO A 265 -10.95 -5.95 -13.43
N LEU A 266 -11.11 -5.11 -12.39
CA LEU A 266 -11.16 -3.65 -12.53
C LEU A 266 -9.81 -2.97 -12.26
N MET A 267 -8.72 -3.75 -12.11
CA MET A 267 -7.37 -3.22 -11.99
C MET A 267 -6.60 -3.47 -13.26
N LYS A 268 -6.27 -2.41 -13.99
CA LYS A 268 -5.52 -2.45 -15.24
C LYS A 268 -4.31 -1.53 -15.17
N VAL A 269 -3.16 -2.03 -15.60
CA VAL A 269 -1.93 -1.24 -15.68
C VAL A 269 -1.72 -0.81 -17.13
N TYR A 270 -1.37 0.45 -17.29
CA TYR A 270 -1.01 1.09 -18.54
C TYR A 270 0.38 1.70 -18.42
N GLU A 271 0.96 2.14 -19.53
CA GLU A 271 2.24 2.85 -19.47
C GLU A 271 2.12 4.11 -18.59
N GLY A 272 2.81 4.10 -17.44
CA GLY A 272 2.80 5.22 -16.50
C GLY A 272 1.50 5.39 -15.67
N TRP A 273 0.51 4.50 -15.77
CA TRP A 273 -0.76 4.63 -15.06
C TRP A 273 -1.31 3.30 -14.58
N VAL A 274 -2.06 3.33 -13.48
CA VAL A 274 -2.94 2.25 -13.06
C VAL A 274 -4.37 2.76 -12.98
N VAL A 275 -5.29 2.04 -13.59
CA VAL A 275 -6.75 2.26 -13.46
C VAL A 275 -7.32 1.19 -12.56
N ARG A 276 -8.14 1.58 -11.59
CA ARG A 276 -8.79 0.66 -10.66
C ARG A 276 -10.24 1.06 -10.35
N GLY A 277 -11.07 0.07 -10.07
CA GLY A 277 -12.43 0.29 -9.60
C GLY A 277 -12.44 0.84 -8.17
N LEU A 278 -13.42 1.69 -7.88
CA LEU A 278 -13.73 2.20 -6.54
C LEU A 278 -15.16 1.74 -6.18
N ALA A 279 -15.30 1.09 -5.02
CA ALA A 279 -16.59 0.66 -4.50
C ALA A 279 -16.52 0.48 -2.99
N PRO A 280 -17.67 0.41 -2.29
CA PRO A 280 -17.71 0.19 -0.84
C PRO A 280 -17.03 -1.12 -0.39
N ASP A 281 -17.09 -2.16 -1.20
CA ASP A 281 -16.46 -3.47 -0.97
C ASP A 281 -15.02 -3.58 -1.52
N ARG A 282 -14.50 -2.49 -2.09
CA ARG A 282 -13.11 -2.31 -2.52
C ARG A 282 -12.41 -1.35 -1.58
N CYS A 283 -12.31 -1.73 -0.33
CA CYS A 283 -11.82 -0.86 0.71
C CYS A 283 -10.61 -1.44 1.44
N ARG A 284 -9.82 -0.54 2.01
CA ARG A 284 -8.86 -0.92 3.05
C ARG A 284 -9.59 -1.28 4.31
N ILE A 285 -9.04 -2.19 5.09
CA ILE A 285 -9.40 -2.29 6.50
C ILE A 285 -8.49 -1.35 7.30
N GLU A 286 -9.13 -0.49 8.06
CA GLU A 286 -8.46 0.08 9.23
C GLU A 286 -8.50 -0.96 10.35
N LEU A 287 -7.36 -1.24 10.95
CA LEU A 287 -7.26 -2.25 12.03
C LEU A 287 -8.18 -1.93 13.21
N SER A 288 -8.49 -0.64 13.42
CA SER A 288 -9.46 -0.16 14.40
C SER A 288 -10.91 -0.57 14.11
N GLU A 289 -11.22 -0.97 12.87
CA GLU A 289 -12.55 -1.43 12.45
C GLU A 289 -12.75 -2.94 12.66
N LEU A 290 -11.73 -3.67 13.08
CA LEU A 290 -11.89 -5.06 13.52
C LEU A 290 -12.91 -5.11 14.64
N GLY A 291 -13.89 -6.00 14.52
CA GLY A 291 -15.01 -6.14 15.45
C GLY A 291 -14.58 -6.42 16.91
N PRO A 292 -15.53 -6.54 17.85
CA PRO A 292 -15.24 -6.69 19.28
C PRO A 292 -14.41 -7.94 19.62
N GLU A 293 -14.43 -8.93 18.78
CA GLU A 293 -13.59 -10.15 18.88
C GLU A 293 -12.22 -9.97 18.23
N ARG A 294 -11.70 -8.75 18.19
CA ARG A 294 -10.42 -8.36 17.58
C ARG A 294 -9.42 -9.49 17.53
N ASP A 295 -9.40 -10.23 16.41
CA ASP A 295 -8.39 -11.25 16.21
C ASP A 295 -7.18 -10.66 15.47
N GLU A 296 -6.49 -9.78 16.17
CA GLU A 296 -5.30 -9.10 15.63
C GLU A 296 -4.23 -10.11 15.23
N THR A 297 -4.10 -11.19 15.97
CA THR A 297 -3.14 -12.27 15.66
C THR A 297 -3.48 -12.94 14.33
N ARG A 298 -4.76 -13.26 14.07
CA ARG A 298 -5.17 -13.80 12.76
C ARG A 298 -4.95 -12.81 11.63
N MET A 299 -5.19 -11.52 11.88
CA MET A 299 -4.93 -10.47 10.90
C MET A 299 -3.44 -10.39 10.56
N MET A 300 -2.54 -10.37 11.55
CA MET A 300 -1.10 -10.36 11.32
C MET A 300 -0.64 -11.61 10.56
N ARG A 301 -1.21 -12.78 10.89
CA ARG A 301 -0.96 -14.02 10.16
C ARG A 301 -1.42 -13.93 8.70
N ALA A 302 -2.60 -13.38 8.45
CA ALA A 302 -3.11 -13.19 7.09
C ALA A 302 -2.22 -12.21 6.29
N MET A 303 -1.73 -11.14 6.91
CA MET A 303 -0.79 -10.20 6.30
C MET A 303 0.54 -10.88 5.93
N GLY A 304 1.07 -11.75 6.80
CA GLY A 304 2.24 -12.56 6.51
C GLY A 304 2.03 -13.52 5.34
N TRP A 305 0.86 -14.18 5.28
CA TRP A 305 0.45 -15.06 4.18
C TRP A 305 0.46 -14.31 2.84
N GLU A 306 -0.20 -13.17 2.76
CA GLU A 306 -0.25 -12.37 1.54
C GLU A 306 1.14 -11.81 1.15
N THR A 307 1.97 -11.48 2.11
CA THR A 307 3.36 -11.09 1.84
C THR A 307 4.13 -12.24 1.17
N ALA A 308 3.96 -13.47 1.65
CA ALA A 308 4.53 -14.67 1.01
C ALA A 308 3.99 -14.86 -0.41
N ASN A 309 2.70 -14.65 -0.63
CA ASN A 309 2.07 -14.76 -1.94
C ASN A 309 2.69 -13.83 -2.98
N ILE A 310 3.09 -12.61 -2.59
CA ILE A 310 3.82 -11.70 -3.46
C ILE A 310 5.25 -12.21 -3.71
N HIS A 311 5.98 -12.56 -2.66
CA HIS A 311 7.37 -13.02 -2.77
C HIS A 311 7.53 -14.30 -3.59
N LEU A 312 6.53 -15.19 -3.55
CA LEU A 312 6.48 -16.42 -4.37
C LEU A 312 6.40 -16.13 -5.88
N GLY A 313 6.06 -14.92 -6.30
CA GLY A 313 6.20 -14.45 -7.67
C GLY A 313 7.65 -14.52 -8.18
N THR A 314 8.65 -14.54 -7.30
CA THR A 314 10.06 -14.67 -7.64
C THR A 314 10.54 -16.12 -7.42
N ARG A 315 9.93 -17.07 -8.13
CA ARG A 315 10.14 -18.52 -7.98
C ARG A 315 11.59 -18.97 -7.86
N PRO A 316 12.57 -18.47 -8.67
CA PRO A 316 13.96 -18.91 -8.58
C PRO A 316 14.60 -18.64 -7.21
N THR A 317 14.13 -17.65 -6.48
CA THR A 317 14.73 -17.20 -5.21
C THR A 317 14.10 -17.88 -3.99
N VAL A 318 12.96 -18.56 -4.12
CA VAL A 318 12.21 -19.18 -3.01
C VAL A 318 13.09 -20.07 -2.13
N LYS A 319 13.90 -20.95 -2.75
CA LYS A 319 14.81 -21.84 -2.00
C LYS A 319 15.84 -21.05 -1.18
N ALA A 320 16.36 -19.96 -1.72
CA ALA A 320 17.33 -19.10 -1.03
C ALA A 320 16.66 -18.38 0.15
N VAL A 321 15.43 -17.89 -0.03
CA VAL A 321 14.62 -17.27 1.04
C VAL A 321 14.37 -18.24 2.17
N LEU A 322 13.92 -19.47 1.87
CA LEU A 322 13.67 -20.50 2.88
C LEU A 322 14.94 -20.90 3.65
N ASN A 323 16.08 -20.99 2.98
CA ASN A 323 17.35 -21.27 3.62
C ASN A 323 17.82 -20.13 4.53
N ASP A 324 17.65 -18.89 4.09
CA ASP A 324 17.98 -17.70 4.88
C ASP A 324 17.07 -17.60 6.13
N LEU A 325 15.75 -17.83 5.99
CA LEU A 325 14.81 -17.85 7.11
C LEU A 325 15.20 -18.87 8.18
N LYS A 326 15.58 -20.11 7.77
CA LYS A 326 16.02 -21.15 8.70
C LYS A 326 17.29 -20.78 9.46
N GLY A 327 18.15 -19.95 8.86
CA GLY A 327 19.39 -19.48 9.49
C GLY A 327 19.21 -18.29 10.43
N ARG A 328 18.04 -17.69 10.47
CA ARG A 328 17.77 -16.51 11.30
C ARG A 328 17.46 -16.89 12.74
N LYS A 329 17.85 -15.99 13.69
CA LYS A 329 17.49 -16.15 15.10
C LYS A 329 15.97 -15.95 15.27
N PRO A 330 15.32 -16.63 16.23
CA PRO A 330 13.87 -16.54 16.40
C PRO A 330 13.31 -15.12 16.48
N ASN A 331 13.98 -14.22 17.19
CA ASN A 331 13.51 -12.84 17.39
C ASN A 331 14.09 -11.82 16.38
N TRP A 332 14.56 -12.27 15.21
CA TRP A 332 15.24 -11.39 14.27
C TRP A 332 14.32 -10.28 13.75
N LEU A 333 13.06 -10.60 13.43
CA LEU A 333 12.09 -9.66 12.88
C LEU A 333 11.80 -8.56 13.89
N ARG A 334 11.47 -8.92 15.13
CA ARG A 334 11.24 -7.98 16.23
C ARG A 334 12.41 -7.03 16.42
N LYS A 335 13.63 -7.54 16.53
CA LYS A 335 14.84 -6.73 16.75
C LYS A 335 15.10 -5.70 15.66
N TYR A 336 14.81 -6.02 14.41
CA TYR A 336 14.95 -5.07 13.32
C TYR A 336 13.77 -4.10 13.28
N ALA A 337 12.55 -4.55 13.55
CA ALA A 337 11.39 -3.68 13.66
C ALA A 337 11.59 -2.63 14.76
N GLU A 338 12.02 -3.01 15.99
CA GLU A 338 12.34 -2.09 17.09
C GLU A 338 13.35 -1.00 16.67
N LYS A 339 14.39 -1.36 15.93
CA LYS A 339 15.38 -0.39 15.43
C LYS A 339 14.79 0.58 14.42
N MET A 340 13.94 0.10 13.55
CA MET A 340 13.30 0.92 12.51
C MET A 340 12.18 1.78 13.10
N VAL A 341 11.45 1.29 14.11
CA VAL A 341 10.52 2.09 14.95
C VAL A 341 11.26 3.27 15.56
N ALA A 342 12.36 3.02 16.28
CA ALA A 342 13.14 4.08 16.91
C ALA A 342 13.68 5.12 15.91
N ALA A 343 14.11 4.66 14.72
CA ALA A 343 14.59 5.55 13.67
C ALA A 343 13.46 6.37 13.05
N THR A 344 12.29 5.78 12.86
CA THR A 344 11.10 6.45 12.32
C THR A 344 10.57 7.49 13.30
N LEU A 345 10.44 7.15 14.58
CA LEU A 345 10.02 8.08 15.64
C LEU A 345 10.97 9.27 15.74
N LYS A 346 12.29 9.04 15.68
CA LYS A 346 13.28 10.13 15.70
C LYS A 346 13.10 11.09 14.52
N ASP A 347 12.87 10.58 13.32
CA ASP A 347 12.66 11.44 12.15
C ASP A 347 11.30 12.15 12.21
N TRP A 348 10.26 11.49 12.72
CA TRP A 348 8.93 12.08 12.93
C TRP A 348 8.95 13.20 13.98
N GLU A 349 9.62 13.02 15.12
CA GLU A 349 9.78 14.09 16.11
C GLU A 349 10.47 15.33 15.52
N MET A 350 11.52 15.14 14.72
CA MET A 350 12.15 16.23 14.01
C MET A 350 11.20 16.88 13.00
N TRP A 351 10.36 16.07 12.32
CA TRP A 351 9.38 16.57 11.35
C TRP A 351 8.33 17.47 12.01
N LYS A 352 7.78 17.06 13.13
CA LYS A 352 6.79 17.88 13.89
C LYS A 352 7.35 19.26 14.24
N ILE A 353 8.57 19.32 14.74
CA ILE A 353 9.20 20.58 15.16
C ILE A 353 9.35 21.53 13.96
N GLY A 354 9.76 21.03 12.81
CA GLY A 354 9.97 21.85 11.62
C GLY A 354 8.71 22.15 10.79
N ALA A 355 7.62 21.42 11.00
CA ALA A 355 6.35 21.70 10.35
C ALA A 355 5.54 22.82 11.08
N VAL A 356 5.93 23.15 12.31
CA VAL A 356 5.31 24.20 13.15
C VAL A 356 6.11 25.52 13.06
N SER A 357 7.33 25.48 12.52
CA SER A 357 8.20 26.65 12.29
C SER A 357 8.02 27.20 10.88
#